data_193a26a216a467ec035afc20b75cb8be
#
_entry.id   193a26a216a467ec035afc20b75cb8be
#
_cell.length_a   1.000
_cell.length_b   1.000
_cell.length_c   1.000
_cell.angle_alpha   90.00
_cell.angle_beta   90.00
_cell.angle_gamma   90.00
#
_symmetry.space_group_name_H-M   'P 1'
#
loop_
_entity.id
_entity.type
_entity.pdbx_description
1 polymer ?
#
loop_
_entity_poly.entity_id
_entity_poly.type
_entity_poly.pdbx_seq_one_letter_code
_entity_poly.pdbx_strand_id
1 'polypeptide(L)'
;QVKVSLEIDEISGHNPGKLCFFPYSTIYSSQDGSGWYCMPEIGDSVRVYFPDGVEEHSYAISSVHEEVNNSSPGGGSDSVSGGSGEYSGQRDDPSVKSLRNQDGKEIRLTPGGIYIIADGTVITLTDEGGVLITSDKDIEFKSDQNIVLSAEENINIIGLTGVDLSCNETASVKIEEDIKVTGQEVKSN
;
A
#
# COMPACT_ATOMS: atom_id res chain seq x y z
N GLN A 1 -7.01 -17.38 13.19
CA GLN A 1 -8.06 -18.26 12.66
C GLN A 1 -8.98 -17.46 11.77
N VAL A 2 -9.45 -18.08 10.72
CA VAL A 2 -10.49 -17.55 9.83
C VAL A 2 -11.79 -18.30 10.06
N LYS A 3 -12.92 -17.61 9.85
CA LYS A 3 -14.26 -18.17 10.00
C LYS A 3 -14.82 -18.38 8.60
N VAL A 4 -15.07 -19.62 8.23
CA VAL A 4 -15.40 -20.04 6.87
C VAL A 4 -16.75 -20.76 6.85
N SER A 5 -17.59 -20.48 5.85
CA SER A 5 -18.72 -21.30 5.44
C SER A 5 -18.23 -22.33 4.42
N LEU A 6 -18.53 -23.59 4.62
CA LEU A 6 -18.12 -24.63 3.68
C LEU A 6 -19.18 -24.80 2.59
N GLU A 7 -18.78 -24.69 1.33
CA GLU A 7 -19.65 -24.82 0.17
C GLU A 7 -20.37 -26.19 0.13
N ILE A 8 -19.70 -27.24 0.61
CA ILE A 8 -20.29 -28.59 0.69
C ILE A 8 -21.51 -28.66 1.63
N ASP A 9 -21.52 -27.84 2.68
CA ASP A 9 -22.66 -27.78 3.62
C ASP A 9 -23.84 -27.05 2.99
N GLU A 10 -23.59 -26.07 2.13
CA GLU A 10 -24.61 -25.36 1.38
C GLU A 10 -25.24 -26.24 0.30
N ILE A 11 -24.43 -26.96 -0.47
CA ILE A 11 -24.88 -27.85 -1.55
C ILE A 11 -25.63 -29.06 -0.99
N SER A 12 -25.17 -29.64 0.10
CA SER A 12 -25.79 -30.83 0.71
C SER A 12 -27.02 -30.52 1.54
N GLY A 13 -27.29 -29.26 1.83
CA GLY A 13 -28.35 -28.82 2.72
C GLY A 13 -28.13 -29.22 4.20
N HIS A 14 -26.94 -29.74 4.54
CA HIS A 14 -26.57 -30.03 5.91
C HIS A 14 -25.95 -28.76 6.52
N ASN A 15 -26.66 -28.19 7.49
CA ASN A 15 -26.21 -26.97 8.19
C ASN A 15 -25.84 -25.77 7.27
N PRO A 16 -26.71 -25.35 6.34
CA PRO A 16 -26.38 -24.21 5.48
C PRO A 16 -26.10 -22.97 6.31
N GLY A 17 -24.98 -22.28 6.01
CA GLY A 17 -24.54 -21.09 6.74
C GLY A 17 -23.85 -21.35 8.07
N LYS A 18 -23.54 -22.60 8.44
CA LYS A 18 -22.69 -22.89 9.59
C LYS A 18 -21.29 -22.39 9.31
N LEU A 19 -20.78 -21.55 10.20
CA LEU A 19 -19.44 -21.01 10.13
C LEU A 19 -18.50 -21.81 11.05
N CYS A 20 -17.41 -22.35 10.48
CA CYS A 20 -16.38 -23.08 11.19
C CYS A 20 -15.10 -22.24 11.29
N PHE A 21 -14.33 -22.43 12.36
CA PHE A 21 -13.05 -21.75 12.56
C PHE A 21 -11.90 -22.65 12.13
N PHE A 22 -11.05 -22.15 11.25
CA PHE A 22 -9.85 -22.82 10.79
C PHE A 22 -8.60 -21.99 11.09
N PRO A 23 -7.47 -22.62 11.51
CA PRO A 23 -6.17 -21.98 11.42
C PRO A 23 -5.90 -21.54 9.99
N TYR A 24 -5.25 -20.39 9.80
CA TYR A 24 -4.91 -19.89 8.47
C TYR A 24 -3.42 -20.08 8.21
N SER A 25 -3.10 -20.77 7.13
CA SER A 25 -1.73 -20.99 6.69
C SER A 25 -1.29 -19.82 5.80
N THR A 26 -0.22 -19.15 6.19
CA THR A 26 0.45 -18.10 5.41
C THR A 26 1.66 -18.67 4.68
N ILE A 27 2.27 -17.89 3.79
CA ILE A 27 3.50 -18.29 3.07
C ILE A 27 4.66 -18.53 4.04
N TYR A 28 4.76 -17.71 5.08
CA TYR A 28 5.77 -17.81 6.13
C TYR A 28 5.22 -17.24 7.45
N SER A 29 5.42 -17.96 8.53
CA SER A 29 5.09 -17.51 9.88
C SER A 29 5.98 -18.18 10.90
N SER A 30 6.41 -17.44 11.91
CA SER A 30 7.27 -17.87 13.02
C SER A 30 6.55 -17.70 14.34
N GLN A 31 7.01 -18.42 15.38
CA GLN A 31 6.41 -18.35 16.72
C GLN A 31 6.62 -17.00 17.42
N ASP A 32 7.63 -16.25 17.03
CA ASP A 32 7.93 -14.90 17.53
C ASP A 32 7.04 -13.80 16.92
N GLY A 33 6.11 -14.18 16.01
CA GLY A 33 5.21 -13.30 15.31
C GLY A 33 5.79 -12.68 14.04
N SER A 34 7.04 -13.03 13.66
CA SER A 34 7.58 -12.62 12.38
C SER A 34 6.96 -13.44 11.24
N GLY A 35 6.84 -12.83 10.06
CA GLY A 35 6.30 -13.51 8.89
C GLY A 35 5.58 -12.61 7.91
N TRP A 36 5.00 -13.26 6.91
CA TRP A 36 4.14 -12.59 5.94
C TRP A 36 2.68 -12.70 6.40
N TYR A 37 2.13 -11.61 6.90
CA TYR A 37 0.78 -11.57 7.42
C TYR A 37 -0.18 -10.94 6.40
N CYS A 38 -0.91 -11.81 5.70
CA CYS A 38 -1.90 -11.42 4.69
C CYS A 38 -3.14 -12.30 4.88
N MET A 39 -4.08 -11.81 5.67
CA MET A 39 -5.34 -12.52 5.94
C MET A 39 -6.35 -12.24 4.82
N PRO A 40 -7.20 -13.22 4.47
CA PRO A 40 -8.30 -12.99 3.56
C PRO A 40 -9.29 -11.98 4.14
N GLU A 41 -9.92 -11.22 3.29
CA GLU A 41 -10.99 -10.30 3.64
C GLU A 41 -12.35 -11.03 3.72
N ILE A 42 -13.32 -10.37 4.34
CA ILE A 42 -14.68 -10.95 4.43
C ILE A 42 -15.28 -11.02 3.03
N GLY A 43 -15.69 -12.22 2.63
CA GLY A 43 -16.23 -12.51 1.29
C GLY A 43 -15.23 -13.18 0.36
N ASP A 44 -13.96 -13.28 0.75
CA ASP A 44 -12.98 -14.02 -0.05
C ASP A 44 -13.20 -15.52 0.01
N SER A 45 -13.03 -16.18 -1.13
CA SER A 45 -13.01 -17.65 -1.22
C SER A 45 -11.63 -18.18 -0.81
N VAL A 46 -11.62 -19.11 0.13
CA VAL A 46 -10.41 -19.79 0.62
C VAL A 46 -10.51 -21.29 0.42
N ARG A 47 -9.39 -21.98 0.31
CA ARG A 47 -9.36 -23.44 0.30
C ARG A 47 -9.19 -23.96 1.71
N VAL A 48 -9.95 -24.96 2.11
CA VAL A 48 -9.75 -25.70 3.35
C VAL A 48 -9.09 -27.04 3.01
N TYR A 49 -7.98 -27.33 3.64
CA TYR A 49 -7.22 -28.55 3.44
C TYR A 49 -7.36 -29.47 4.65
N PHE A 50 -7.61 -30.75 4.39
CA PHE A 50 -7.77 -31.83 5.36
C PHE A 50 -6.65 -32.84 5.14
N PRO A 51 -5.52 -32.73 5.85
CA PRO A 51 -4.32 -33.54 5.58
C PRO A 51 -4.53 -35.06 5.77
N ASP A 52 -5.36 -35.44 6.71
CA ASP A 52 -5.60 -36.85 7.11
C ASP A 52 -7.09 -37.20 7.19
N GLY A 53 -7.98 -36.31 6.71
CA GLY A 53 -9.41 -36.47 6.81
C GLY A 53 -10.00 -36.18 8.20
N VAL A 54 -9.18 -35.74 9.14
CA VAL A 54 -9.60 -35.33 10.49
C VAL A 54 -9.83 -33.83 10.52
N GLU A 55 -11.03 -33.43 10.93
CA GLU A 55 -11.42 -32.00 10.95
C GLU A 55 -10.51 -31.16 11.88
N GLU A 56 -10.06 -31.71 12.97
CA GLU A 56 -9.19 -31.04 13.95
C GLU A 56 -7.82 -30.63 13.40
N HIS A 57 -7.34 -31.31 12.34
CA HIS A 57 -6.06 -31.02 11.70
C HIS A 57 -6.20 -30.14 10.45
N SER A 58 -7.41 -29.74 10.13
CA SER A 58 -7.69 -28.94 8.94
C SER A 58 -7.27 -27.48 9.11
N TYR A 59 -6.90 -26.86 8.00
CA TYR A 59 -6.54 -25.44 7.97
C TYR A 59 -6.91 -24.81 6.64
N ALA A 60 -7.21 -23.50 6.68
CA ALA A 60 -7.46 -22.70 5.50
C ALA A 60 -6.15 -22.23 4.88
N ILE A 61 -6.06 -22.26 3.56
CA ILE A 61 -4.92 -21.82 2.77
C ILE A 61 -5.40 -21.00 1.59
N SER A 62 -4.61 -19.99 1.21
CA SER A 62 -4.75 -19.20 -0.03
C SER A 62 -6.17 -18.74 -0.36
N SER A 63 -6.31 -17.47 -0.67
CA SER A 63 -7.52 -16.98 -1.32
C SER A 63 -7.51 -17.38 -2.80
N VAL A 64 -8.67 -17.73 -3.34
CA VAL A 64 -8.86 -18.00 -4.75
C VAL A 64 -9.25 -16.69 -5.42
N HIS A 65 -8.48 -16.28 -6.44
CA HIS A 65 -8.86 -15.14 -7.26
C HIS A 65 -10.01 -15.57 -8.17
N GLU A 66 -11.20 -15.09 -7.88
CA GLU A 66 -12.37 -15.28 -8.74
C GLU A 66 -12.52 -14.05 -9.64
N GLU A 67 -12.92 -14.27 -10.89
CA GLU A 67 -13.34 -13.17 -11.77
C GLU A 67 -14.53 -12.47 -11.12
N VAL A 68 -14.46 -11.16 -10.99
CA VAL A 68 -15.62 -10.38 -10.54
C VAL A 68 -16.65 -10.42 -11.67
N ASN A 69 -17.53 -11.42 -11.62
CA ASN A 69 -18.70 -11.46 -12.46
C ASN A 69 -19.62 -10.30 -12.06
N ASN A 70 -19.57 -9.20 -12.83
CA ASN A 70 -20.47 -8.05 -12.72
C ASN A 70 -21.94 -8.39 -13.06
N SER A 71 -22.34 -9.64 -12.82
CA SER A 71 -23.70 -10.15 -13.07
C SER A 71 -24.44 -10.44 -11.77
N SER A 72 -24.50 -9.47 -10.85
CA SER A 72 -25.50 -9.49 -9.80
C SER A 72 -26.70 -8.67 -10.26
N PRO A 73 -27.88 -9.30 -10.49
CA PRO A 73 -29.13 -8.58 -10.70
C PRO A 73 -29.72 -8.19 -9.34
N GLY A 74 -29.34 -7.03 -8.82
CA GLY A 74 -29.93 -6.57 -7.55
C GLY A 74 -29.21 -5.33 -7.02
N GLY A 75 -29.65 -4.17 -7.49
CA GLY A 75 -29.34 -2.83 -7.16
C GLY A 75 -28.84 -2.53 -5.74
N GLY A 76 -27.74 -1.87 -5.71
CA GLY A 76 -27.18 -1.10 -4.63
C GLY A 76 -26.09 -0.24 -5.23
N SER A 77 -26.48 0.95 -5.69
CA SER A 77 -25.56 1.98 -6.14
C SER A 77 -24.87 2.56 -4.92
N ASP A 78 -23.90 1.88 -4.38
CA ASP A 78 -22.91 2.51 -3.51
C ASP A 78 -21.69 2.82 -4.38
N SER A 79 -21.71 4.05 -4.85
CA SER A 79 -20.57 4.71 -5.47
C SER A 79 -19.46 4.87 -4.43
N VAL A 80 -18.75 3.80 -4.11
CA VAL A 80 -17.42 3.92 -3.56
C VAL A 80 -16.52 4.29 -4.72
N SER A 81 -16.30 5.60 -4.85
CA SER A 81 -15.33 6.21 -5.75
C SER A 81 -13.92 5.83 -5.31
N GLY A 82 -13.54 4.61 -5.54
CA GLY A 82 -12.23 4.01 -5.30
C GLY A 82 -11.95 3.00 -6.40
N GLY A 83 -11.68 3.48 -7.60
CA GLY A 83 -10.87 2.85 -8.63
C GLY A 83 -10.92 1.35 -8.87
N SER A 84 -12.08 0.67 -8.82
CA SER A 84 -12.17 -0.75 -9.14
C SER A 84 -12.11 -1.05 -10.65
N GLY A 85 -12.30 -0.03 -11.51
CA GLY A 85 -12.27 -0.20 -12.97
C GLY A 85 -10.88 -0.15 -13.61
N GLU A 86 -9.95 0.58 -13.01
CA GLU A 86 -8.63 0.85 -13.59
C GLU A 86 -7.62 -0.27 -13.31
N TYR A 87 -7.88 -1.12 -12.34
CA TYR A 87 -6.92 -2.13 -11.87
C TYR A 87 -7.23 -3.57 -12.29
N SER A 88 -8.42 -3.87 -12.78
CA SER A 88 -8.76 -5.22 -13.23
C SER A 88 -7.90 -5.68 -14.41
N GLY A 89 -7.66 -4.80 -15.40
CA GLY A 89 -6.81 -5.11 -16.54
C GLY A 89 -5.32 -5.25 -16.22
N GLN A 90 -4.85 -4.70 -15.10
CA GLN A 90 -3.44 -4.84 -14.69
C GLN A 90 -3.16 -6.16 -13.95
N ARG A 91 -4.19 -6.80 -13.42
CA ARG A 91 -4.06 -8.13 -12.78
C ARG A 91 -3.92 -9.26 -13.78
N ASP A 92 -4.32 -9.03 -15.02
CA ASP A 92 -4.19 -9.99 -16.13
C ASP A 92 -2.81 -9.93 -16.79
N ASP A 93 -2.02 -8.89 -16.50
CA ASP A 93 -0.65 -8.76 -16.99
C ASP A 93 0.34 -9.47 -16.03
N PRO A 94 0.94 -10.59 -16.46
CA PRO A 94 1.88 -11.31 -15.62
C PRO A 94 3.18 -10.54 -15.33
N SER A 95 3.47 -9.45 -16.05
CA SER A 95 4.61 -8.59 -15.78
C SER A 95 4.37 -7.65 -14.59
N VAL A 96 3.11 -7.41 -14.19
CA VAL A 96 2.74 -6.58 -13.06
C VAL A 96 2.56 -7.44 -11.81
N LYS A 97 3.13 -7.00 -10.70
CA LYS A 97 2.96 -7.60 -9.37
C LYS A 97 2.48 -6.54 -8.40
N SER A 98 1.51 -6.86 -7.55
CA SER A 98 1.05 -5.91 -6.55
C SER A 98 0.67 -6.59 -5.22
N LEU A 99 0.88 -5.83 -4.14
CA LEU A 99 0.32 -6.10 -2.83
C LEU A 99 -0.63 -4.96 -2.50
N ARG A 100 -1.91 -5.25 -2.40
CA ARG A 100 -2.97 -4.25 -2.22
C ARG A 100 -3.97 -4.72 -1.16
N ASN A 101 -4.48 -3.78 -0.37
CA ASN A 101 -5.61 -4.00 0.52
C ASN A 101 -6.93 -3.47 -0.08
N GLN A 102 -8.04 -3.74 0.59
CA GLN A 102 -9.39 -3.30 0.20
C GLN A 102 -9.51 -1.77 0.12
N ASP A 103 -8.80 -1.04 0.99
CA ASP A 103 -8.81 0.43 1.03
C ASP A 103 -7.93 1.09 -0.05
N GLY A 104 -7.39 0.33 -0.99
CA GLY A 104 -6.61 0.83 -2.11
C GLY A 104 -5.15 1.19 -1.80
N LYS A 105 -4.62 0.87 -0.60
CA LYS A 105 -3.18 1.00 -0.32
C LYS A 105 -2.44 -0.09 -1.06
N GLU A 106 -1.41 0.28 -1.81
CA GLU A 106 -0.77 -0.65 -2.75
C GLU A 106 0.74 -0.45 -2.86
N ILE A 107 1.47 -1.55 -2.94
CA ILE A 107 2.83 -1.59 -3.46
C ILE A 107 2.76 -2.33 -4.80
N ARG A 108 3.12 -1.65 -5.89
CA ARG A 108 3.03 -2.18 -7.24
C ARG A 108 4.39 -2.16 -7.93
N LEU A 109 4.71 -3.26 -8.59
CA LEU A 109 5.88 -3.42 -9.43
C LEU A 109 5.42 -3.61 -10.88
N THR A 110 5.95 -2.80 -11.76
CA THR A 110 5.72 -2.87 -13.21
C THR A 110 7.07 -2.96 -13.95
N PRO A 111 7.09 -3.29 -15.22
CA PRO A 111 8.34 -3.26 -16.00
C PRO A 111 9.07 -1.91 -15.99
N GLY A 112 8.37 -0.80 -15.79
CA GLY A 112 8.95 0.55 -15.81
C GLY A 112 9.09 1.22 -14.44
N GLY A 113 8.72 0.55 -13.32
CA GLY A 113 8.85 1.18 -12.03
C GLY A 113 8.19 0.48 -10.86
N ILE A 114 8.44 1.04 -9.67
CA ILE A 114 7.86 0.65 -8.39
C ILE A 114 7.03 1.82 -7.87
N TYR A 115 5.83 1.51 -7.40
CA TYR A 115 4.87 2.49 -6.89
C TYR A 115 4.43 2.10 -5.48
N ILE A 116 4.46 3.06 -4.56
CA ILE A 116 3.84 2.94 -3.24
C ILE A 116 2.70 3.95 -3.21
N ILE A 117 1.48 3.45 -3.13
CA ILE A 117 0.25 4.23 -3.35
C ILE A 117 -0.57 4.23 -2.07
N ALA A 118 -0.96 5.41 -1.64
CA ALA A 118 -1.98 5.64 -0.63
C ALA A 118 -2.90 6.75 -1.12
N ASP A 119 -4.03 6.98 -0.44
CA ASP A 119 -4.96 8.03 -0.80
C ASP A 119 -4.28 9.40 -0.75
N GLY A 120 -4.22 10.08 -1.90
CA GLY A 120 -3.59 11.39 -2.07
C GLY A 120 -2.06 11.42 -1.97
N THR A 121 -1.39 10.28 -1.75
CA THR A 121 0.08 10.22 -1.62
C THR A 121 0.64 9.09 -2.47
N VAL A 122 1.68 9.39 -3.25
CA VAL A 122 2.35 8.42 -4.12
C VAL A 122 3.86 8.60 -4.06
N ILE A 123 4.57 7.48 -3.89
CA ILE A 123 6.03 7.42 -4.10
C ILE A 123 6.26 6.58 -5.36
N THR A 124 6.93 7.15 -6.34
CA THR A 124 7.29 6.45 -7.58
C THR A 124 8.79 6.35 -7.72
N LEU A 125 9.24 5.17 -8.13
CA LEU A 125 10.62 4.92 -8.54
C LEU A 125 10.53 4.37 -9.97
N THR A 126 11.00 5.15 -10.95
CA THR A 126 10.95 4.75 -12.36
C THR A 126 12.33 4.76 -12.98
N ASP A 127 12.55 3.89 -13.95
CA ASP A 127 13.84 3.73 -14.61
C ASP A 127 14.30 5.03 -15.33
N GLU A 128 13.34 5.76 -15.89
CA GLU A 128 13.62 7.00 -16.64
C GLU A 128 13.48 8.27 -15.80
N GLY A 129 12.56 8.29 -14.83
CA GLY A 129 12.20 9.49 -14.07
C GLY A 129 12.81 9.58 -12.66
N GLY A 130 13.49 8.52 -12.21
CA GLY A 130 14.08 8.47 -10.87
C GLY A 130 13.03 8.35 -9.76
N VAL A 131 13.18 9.11 -8.68
CA VAL A 131 12.29 9.07 -7.51
C VAL A 131 11.44 10.33 -7.43
N LEU A 132 10.13 10.16 -7.35
CA LEU A 132 9.17 11.24 -7.15
C LEU A 132 8.27 10.93 -5.94
N ILE A 133 8.14 11.88 -5.04
CA ILE A 133 7.23 11.81 -3.89
C ILE A 133 6.20 12.93 -4.05
N THR A 134 4.94 12.58 -4.15
CA THR A 134 3.81 13.53 -4.24
C THR A 134 2.80 13.28 -3.14
N SER A 135 2.26 14.35 -2.58
CA SER A 135 1.19 14.29 -1.58
C SER A 135 0.27 15.50 -1.74
N ASP A 136 -1.03 15.29 -1.56
CA ASP A 136 -2.02 16.35 -1.39
C ASP A 136 -2.07 16.89 0.05
N LYS A 137 -1.23 16.33 0.94
CA LYS A 137 -1.06 16.67 2.35
C LYS A 137 0.39 17.07 2.63
N ASP A 138 0.70 17.24 3.89
CA ASP A 138 2.06 17.58 4.31
C ASP A 138 3.05 16.43 4.06
N ILE A 139 4.29 16.78 3.72
CA ILE A 139 5.44 15.86 3.70
C ILE A 139 6.40 16.35 4.78
N GLU A 140 6.64 15.53 5.80
CA GLU A 140 7.56 15.82 6.89
C GLU A 140 8.78 14.88 6.83
N PHE A 141 9.98 15.46 6.86
CA PHE A 141 11.24 14.74 7.05
C PHE A 141 11.76 15.03 8.44
N LYS A 142 11.81 14.04 9.30
CA LYS A 142 12.23 14.16 10.70
C LYS A 142 13.30 13.13 11.04
N SER A 143 14.33 13.57 11.73
CA SER A 143 15.43 12.71 12.20
C SER A 143 15.89 13.17 13.58
N ASP A 144 16.22 12.24 14.45
CA ASP A 144 16.85 12.52 15.75
C ASP A 144 18.35 12.86 15.63
N GLN A 145 18.92 12.73 14.43
CA GLN A 145 20.33 13.05 14.17
C GLN A 145 20.46 14.07 13.03
N ASN A 146 20.70 13.63 11.82
CA ASN A 146 20.96 14.51 10.68
C ASN A 146 20.03 14.17 9.51
N ILE A 147 19.64 15.19 8.77
CA ILE A 147 19.08 15.09 7.41
C ILE A 147 20.08 15.74 6.49
N VAL A 148 20.61 14.99 5.52
CA VAL A 148 21.57 15.46 4.53
C VAL A 148 20.92 15.43 3.16
N LEU A 149 20.91 16.57 2.47
CA LEU A 149 20.50 16.70 1.08
C LEU A 149 21.76 17.04 0.25
N SER A 150 22.10 16.18 -0.70
CA SER A 150 23.27 16.36 -1.56
C SER A 150 22.90 16.04 -3.00
N ALA A 151 23.34 16.87 -3.94
CA ALA A 151 23.18 16.66 -5.37
C ALA A 151 24.49 17.08 -6.08
N GLU A 152 24.83 16.41 -7.17
CA GLU A 152 25.99 16.77 -7.98
C GLU A 152 25.75 18.06 -8.77
N GLU A 153 24.51 18.37 -9.12
CA GLU A 153 24.18 19.57 -9.87
C GLU A 153 23.49 20.62 -8.98
N ASN A 154 22.19 20.48 -8.74
CA ASN A 154 21.39 21.52 -8.09
C ASN A 154 20.45 20.93 -7.02
N ILE A 155 20.25 21.68 -5.93
CA ILE A 155 19.15 21.50 -4.99
C ILE A 155 18.24 22.72 -5.10
N ASN A 156 16.99 22.50 -5.55
CA ASN A 156 15.99 23.56 -5.66
C ASN A 156 14.97 23.42 -4.52
N ILE A 157 14.80 24.48 -3.74
CA ILE A 157 13.81 24.57 -2.67
C ILE A 157 12.86 25.71 -3.02
N ILE A 158 11.60 25.41 -3.29
CA ILE A 158 10.60 26.36 -3.76
C ILE A 158 9.38 26.32 -2.84
N GLY A 159 9.03 27.43 -2.24
CA GLY A 159 7.80 27.63 -1.50
C GLY A 159 6.99 28.78 -2.10
N LEU A 160 5.72 28.57 -2.42
CA LEU A 160 4.86 29.60 -3.01
C LEU A 160 4.59 30.77 -2.06
N THR A 161 4.50 30.50 -0.77
CA THR A 161 4.23 31.50 0.28
C THR A 161 5.47 31.88 1.06
N GLY A 162 6.49 31.03 1.10
CA GLY A 162 7.74 31.28 1.79
C GLY A 162 8.56 30.01 1.98
N VAL A 163 9.82 30.20 2.35
CA VAL A 163 10.73 29.17 2.83
C VAL A 163 11.30 29.67 4.15
N ASP A 164 11.12 28.95 5.24
CA ASP A 164 11.67 29.27 6.56
C ASP A 164 12.83 28.33 6.88
N LEU A 165 13.99 28.90 7.23
CA LEU A 165 15.14 28.19 7.71
C LEU A 165 15.42 28.68 9.14
N SER A 166 14.99 27.90 10.12
CA SER A 166 15.07 28.27 11.53
C SER A 166 15.91 27.28 12.36
N CYS A 167 16.53 27.77 13.41
CA CYS A 167 17.29 26.99 14.35
C CYS A 167 17.07 27.55 15.77
N ASN A 168 16.96 26.67 16.76
CA ASN A 168 16.66 27.06 18.13
C ASN A 168 17.83 27.75 18.87
N GLU A 169 19.07 27.56 18.42
CA GLU A 169 20.28 28.12 19.09
C GLU A 169 21.08 29.03 18.17
N THR A 170 21.80 28.46 17.21
CA THR A 170 22.59 29.19 16.24
C THR A 170 22.34 28.68 14.84
N ALA A 171 21.82 29.56 13.99
CA ALA A 171 21.68 29.26 12.57
C ALA A 171 22.90 29.75 11.81
N SER A 172 23.44 28.95 10.90
CA SER A 172 24.45 29.40 9.95
C SER A 172 24.12 28.92 8.56
N VAL A 173 24.20 29.80 7.59
CA VAL A 173 24.21 29.48 6.16
C VAL A 173 25.66 29.71 5.70
N LYS A 174 26.36 28.60 5.42
CA LYS A 174 27.73 28.65 4.91
C LYS A 174 27.70 28.39 3.41
N ILE A 175 28.16 29.38 2.64
CA ILE A 175 28.33 29.30 1.19
C ILE A 175 29.76 29.68 0.88
N GLU A 176 30.46 28.83 0.14
CA GLU A 176 31.92 29.01 -0.11
C GLU A 176 32.20 29.86 -1.34
N GLU A 177 31.21 30.10 -2.18
CA GLU A 177 31.31 30.97 -3.36
C GLU A 177 30.34 32.13 -3.26
N ASP A 178 29.58 32.45 -4.32
CA ASP A 178 28.72 33.61 -4.38
C ASP A 178 27.29 33.35 -3.86
N ILE A 179 26.78 34.29 -3.05
CA ILE A 179 25.35 34.40 -2.72
C ILE A 179 24.73 35.50 -3.56
N LYS A 180 23.73 35.15 -4.36
CA LYS A 180 22.85 36.13 -5.00
C LYS A 180 21.52 36.20 -4.28
N VAL A 181 21.29 37.30 -3.56
CA VAL A 181 20.01 37.56 -2.90
C VAL A 181 19.25 38.58 -3.74
N THR A 182 18.04 38.23 -4.23
CA THR A 182 17.20 39.13 -4.99
C THR A 182 15.80 39.14 -4.36
N GLY A 183 15.29 40.34 -4.07
CA GLY A 183 13.97 40.53 -3.47
C GLY A 183 13.58 42.01 -3.49
N GLN A 184 12.33 42.32 -3.19
CA GLN A 184 11.86 43.72 -3.05
C GLN A 184 12.46 44.37 -1.80
N GLU A 185 12.69 43.61 -0.76
CA GLU A 185 13.31 44.08 0.49
C GLU A 185 14.20 42.97 1.06
N VAL A 186 15.44 43.33 1.44
CA VAL A 186 16.37 42.48 2.18
C VAL A 186 16.62 43.14 3.52
N LYS A 187 16.19 42.50 4.61
CA LYS A 187 16.43 42.95 5.99
C LYS A 187 17.52 42.12 6.65
N SER A 188 18.52 42.80 7.19
CA SER A 188 19.52 42.22 8.10
C SER A 188 19.36 42.90 9.46
N ASN A 189 19.20 42.11 10.50
CA ASN A 189 19.15 42.59 11.89
C ASN A 189 20.53 42.43 12.54
#